data_f27d73ca0e7d050536308e16a563106d
#
_entry.id   f27d73ca0e7d050536308e16a563106d
#
_cell.length_a   1.000
_cell.length_b   1.000
_cell.length_c   1.000
_cell.angle_alpha   90.00
_cell.angle_beta   90.00
_cell.angle_gamma   90.00
#
_symmetry.space_group_name_H-M   'P 1'
#
loop_
_entity.id
_entity.type
_entity.pdbx_description
1 polymer ?
#
loop_
_entity_poly.entity_id
_entity_poly.type
_entity_poly.pdbx_seq_one_letter_code
_entity_poly.pdbx_strand_id
1 'polypeptide(L)'
;ETSHLLDLYLKFGLHAFAQTDLDRRVHRNQTTNALGKMSFGILQTFINRLHSQGKIDRIPDMETFYRRFQVEDGSYNQLTQEVVEEERPAMIEVTGYQNRELCS
;
A
#
# COMPACT_ATOMS: atom_id res chain seq x y z
N GLU A 1 -4.65 1.42 1.81
CA GLU A 1 -5.68 1.76 0.79
C GLU A 1 -5.75 0.73 -0.34
N THR A 2 -4.61 0.36 -0.91
CA THR A 2 -4.59 -0.60 -2.03
C THR A 2 -5.16 -1.96 -1.63
N SER A 3 -4.79 -2.48 -0.47
CA SER A 3 -5.34 -3.74 0.04
C SER A 3 -6.85 -3.67 0.21
N HIS A 4 -7.36 -2.57 0.71
CA HIS A 4 -8.78 -2.35 0.91
C HIS A 4 -9.56 -2.36 -0.41
N LEU A 5 -9.04 -1.68 -1.43
CA LEU A 5 -9.64 -1.68 -2.76
C LEU A 5 -9.65 -3.07 -3.38
N LEU A 6 -8.55 -3.80 -3.25
CA LEU A 6 -8.45 -5.17 -3.77
C LEU A 6 -9.42 -6.11 -3.05
N ASP A 7 -9.56 -6.00 -1.75
CA ASP A 7 -10.49 -6.82 -0.96
C ASP A 7 -11.95 -6.57 -1.37
N LEU A 8 -12.33 -5.31 -1.55
CA LEU A 8 -13.67 -4.94 -2.01
C LEU A 8 -13.95 -5.46 -3.41
N TYR A 9 -12.98 -5.34 -4.32
CA TYR A 9 -13.11 -5.85 -5.68
C TYR A 9 -13.30 -7.37 -5.70
N LEU A 10 -12.50 -8.09 -4.94
CA LEU A 10 -12.58 -9.55 -4.88
C LEU A 10 -13.90 -10.04 -4.29
N LYS A 11 -14.43 -9.32 -3.31
CA LYS A 11 -15.65 -9.71 -2.62
C LYS A 11 -16.92 -9.31 -3.39
N PHE A 12 -16.96 -8.14 -3.98
CA PHE A 12 -18.16 -7.54 -4.55
C PHE A 12 -18.08 -7.26 -6.06
N GLY A 13 -16.90 -7.29 -6.65
CA GLY A 13 -16.67 -6.92 -8.05
C GLY A 13 -16.69 -5.42 -8.29
N LEU A 14 -16.61 -5.04 -9.56
CA LEU A 14 -16.55 -3.62 -9.94
C LEU A 14 -17.84 -2.84 -9.63
N HIS A 15 -18.96 -3.52 -9.50
CA HIS A 15 -20.25 -2.89 -9.21
C HIS A 15 -20.30 -2.21 -7.86
N ALA A 16 -19.39 -2.58 -6.94
CA ALA A 16 -19.30 -1.97 -5.61
C ALA A 16 -18.63 -0.60 -5.62
N PHE A 17 -18.06 -0.19 -6.76
CA PHE A 17 -17.30 1.04 -6.85
C PHE A 17 -18.10 2.11 -7.57
N ALA A 18 -17.94 3.35 -7.10
CA ALA A 18 -18.44 4.53 -7.79
C ALA A 18 -17.29 5.49 -8.01
N GLN A 19 -17.33 6.19 -9.10
CA GLN A 19 -16.32 7.18 -9.46
C GLN A 19 -16.97 8.56 -9.58
N THR A 20 -16.33 9.54 -8.94
CA THR A 20 -16.75 10.93 -9.03
C THR A 20 -15.59 11.75 -9.58
N ASP A 21 -15.89 12.55 -10.59
CA ASP A 21 -14.91 13.49 -11.12
C ASP A 21 -14.90 14.73 -10.22
N LEU A 22 -13.75 14.98 -9.59
CA LEU A 22 -13.54 16.12 -8.71
C LEU A 22 -12.94 17.33 -9.42
N ASP A 23 -12.80 17.27 -10.77
CA ASP A 23 -12.14 18.27 -11.61
C ASP A 23 -10.70 18.57 -11.16
N ARG A 24 -10.56 19.03 -9.96
CA ARG A 24 -9.28 19.40 -9.39
C ARG A 24 -9.21 18.96 -7.93
N ARG A 25 -8.13 18.25 -7.61
CA ARG A 25 -7.86 17.83 -6.25
C ARG A 25 -6.62 18.55 -5.74
N VAL A 26 -6.75 19.22 -4.60
CA VAL A 26 -5.63 19.85 -3.93
C VAL A 26 -5.14 18.92 -2.82
N HIS A 27 -3.92 18.44 -2.96
CA HIS A 27 -3.27 17.62 -1.95
C HIS A 27 -2.25 18.43 -1.17
N ARG A 28 -1.98 18.00 0.07
CA ARG A 28 -0.72 18.35 0.72
C ARG A 28 0.41 17.79 -0.12
N ASN A 29 1.32 18.68 -0.51
CA ASN A 29 2.49 18.26 -1.24
C ASN A 29 3.38 17.40 -0.34
N GLN A 30 3.59 16.16 -0.75
CA GLN A 30 4.60 15.30 -0.15
C GLN A 30 5.87 15.39 -0.99
N THR A 31 7.00 15.19 -0.34
CA THR A 31 8.28 15.16 -1.06
C THR A 31 8.31 13.98 -2.03
N THR A 32 9.06 14.10 -3.12
CA THR A 32 9.27 13.00 -4.07
C THR A 32 9.81 11.76 -3.37
N ASN A 33 10.64 11.93 -2.37
CA ASN A 33 11.20 10.84 -1.59
C ASN A 33 10.14 10.09 -0.80
N ALA A 34 9.21 10.80 -0.18
CA ALA A 34 8.10 10.19 0.54
C ALA A 34 7.18 9.43 -0.41
N LEU A 35 6.90 9.99 -1.58
CA LEU A 35 6.10 9.35 -2.62
C LEU A 35 6.78 8.08 -3.15
N GLY A 36 8.09 8.10 -3.36
CA GLY A 36 8.86 6.94 -3.78
C GLY A 36 8.76 5.79 -2.77
N LYS A 37 8.88 6.11 -1.49
CA LYS A 37 8.74 5.13 -0.40
C LYS A 37 7.32 4.54 -0.38
N MET A 38 6.29 5.36 -0.53
CA MET A 38 4.90 4.91 -0.60
C MET A 38 4.67 3.99 -1.79
N SER A 39 5.20 4.34 -2.96
CA SER A 39 5.10 3.52 -4.17
C SER A 39 5.74 2.15 -3.99
N PHE A 40 6.87 2.09 -3.32
CA PHE A 40 7.55 0.83 -3.01
C PHE A 40 6.67 -0.08 -2.14
N GLY A 41 6.03 0.47 -1.10
CA GLY A 41 5.09 -0.28 -0.26
C GLY A 41 3.86 -0.77 -1.03
N ILE A 42 3.31 0.06 -1.91
CA ILE A 42 2.19 -0.32 -2.77
C ILE A 42 2.55 -1.49 -3.68
N LEU A 43 3.74 -1.46 -4.28
CA LEU A 43 4.22 -2.56 -5.12
C LEU A 43 4.39 -3.86 -4.34
N GLN A 44 4.93 -3.80 -3.13
CA GLN A 44 5.02 -4.97 -2.25
C GLN A 44 3.64 -5.58 -2.00
N THR A 45 2.67 -4.76 -1.63
CA THR A 45 1.29 -5.20 -1.39
C THR A 45 0.69 -5.86 -2.64
N PHE A 46 0.85 -5.23 -3.78
CA PHE A 46 0.30 -5.71 -5.05
C PHE A 46 0.86 -7.08 -5.43
N ILE A 47 2.18 -7.26 -5.34
CA ILE A 47 2.84 -8.53 -5.67
C ILE A 47 2.40 -9.63 -4.70
N ASN A 48 2.33 -9.33 -3.40
CA ASN A 48 1.87 -10.29 -2.39
C ASN A 48 0.42 -10.74 -2.67
N ARG A 49 -0.44 -9.83 -3.08
CA ARG A 49 -1.83 -10.16 -3.43
C ARG A 49 -1.93 -11.02 -4.69
N LEU A 50 -1.15 -10.74 -5.71
CA LEU A 50 -1.10 -11.57 -6.91
C LEU A 50 -0.66 -13.00 -6.58
N HIS A 51 0.30 -13.15 -5.70
CA HIS A 51 0.74 -14.47 -5.25
C HIS A 51 -0.36 -15.20 -4.47
N SER A 52 -1.01 -14.54 -3.52
CA SER A 52 -2.09 -15.16 -2.73
C SER A 52 -3.29 -15.56 -3.59
N GLN A 53 -3.52 -14.92 -4.71
CA GLN A 53 -4.57 -15.26 -5.68
C GLN A 53 -4.16 -16.34 -6.67
N GLY A 54 -2.94 -16.84 -6.60
CA GLY A 54 -2.42 -17.84 -7.51
C GLY A 54 -2.11 -17.32 -8.92
N LYS A 55 -2.08 -15.99 -9.11
CA LYS A 55 -1.79 -15.38 -10.42
C LYS A 55 -0.32 -15.38 -10.75
N ILE A 56 0.54 -15.48 -9.75
CA ILE A 56 1.97 -15.73 -9.92
C ILE A 56 2.36 -16.92 -9.04
N ASP A 57 3.15 -17.83 -9.62
CA ASP A 57 3.48 -19.08 -8.95
C ASP A 57 4.53 -18.93 -7.87
N ARG A 58 5.41 -17.98 -8.03
CA ARG A 58 6.55 -17.80 -7.16
C ARG A 58 6.83 -16.33 -6.91
N ILE A 59 6.96 -15.98 -5.64
CA ILE A 59 7.51 -14.68 -5.27
C ILE A 59 9.02 -14.83 -5.19
N PRO A 60 9.81 -14.07 -5.99
CA PRO A 60 11.22 -13.93 -5.70
C PRO A 60 11.37 -13.30 -4.33
N ASP A 61 12.48 -13.57 -3.63
CA ASP A 61 12.77 -12.91 -2.37
C ASP A 61 12.72 -11.40 -2.58
N MET A 62 11.61 -10.80 -2.14
CA MET A 62 11.46 -9.35 -2.29
C MET A 62 12.29 -8.66 -1.23
N GLU A 63 13.16 -7.78 -1.68
CA GLU A 63 13.87 -6.92 -0.76
C GLU A 63 12.90 -5.97 -0.06
N THR A 64 13.09 -5.81 1.23
CA THR A 64 12.35 -4.83 2.03
C THR A 64 13.06 -3.49 2.08
N PHE A 65 14.25 -3.40 1.48
CA PHE A 65 15.04 -2.18 1.48
C PHE A 65 14.75 -1.34 0.23
N TYR A 66 14.21 -0.17 0.45
CA TYR A 66 14.07 0.85 -0.56
C TYR A 66 15.39 1.60 -0.72
N ARG A 67 15.97 1.53 -1.91
CA ARG A 67 17.23 2.18 -2.23
C ARG A 67 17.00 3.30 -3.23
N ARG A 68 17.58 4.44 -2.97
CA ARG A 68 17.56 5.56 -3.91
C ARG A 68 18.90 6.25 -3.95
N PHE A 69 19.15 6.93 -5.04
CA PHE A 69 20.36 7.73 -5.21
C PHE A 69 20.02 9.21 -5.03
N GLN A 70 20.87 9.88 -4.32
CA GLN A 70 20.79 11.33 -4.11
C GLN A 70 22.09 11.97 -4.58
N VAL A 71 21.98 13.10 -5.27
CA VAL A 71 23.14 13.87 -5.71
C VAL A 71 23.41 14.93 -4.65
N GLU A 72 24.58 14.89 -4.05
CA GLU A 72 25.08 15.90 -3.13
C GLU A 72 26.49 16.30 -3.56
N ASP A 73 26.72 17.60 -3.73
CA ASP A 73 28.04 18.17 -4.09
C ASP A 73 28.70 17.49 -5.30
N GLY A 74 27.90 17.14 -6.31
CA GLY A 74 28.39 16.47 -7.51
C GLY A 74 28.66 14.97 -7.35
N SER A 75 28.38 14.41 -6.18
CA SER A 75 28.55 12.98 -5.90
C SER A 75 27.19 12.29 -5.74
N TYR A 76 27.14 11.01 -6.17
CA TYR A 76 25.97 10.18 -5.97
C TYR A 76 26.10 9.42 -4.65
N ASN A 77 25.14 9.60 -3.76
CA ASN A 77 25.05 8.87 -2.52
C ASN A 77 23.84 7.94 -2.55
N GLN A 78 24.04 6.70 -2.13
CA GLN A 78 22.96 5.73 -1.99
C GLN A 78 22.33 5.84 -0.61
N LEU A 79 21.02 6.07 -0.58
CA LEU A 79 20.24 6.05 0.64
C LEU A 79 19.41 4.78 0.67
N THR A 80 19.42 4.08 1.80
CA THR A 80 18.70 2.83 1.98
C THR A 80 17.77 2.96 3.18
N GLN A 81 16.50 2.64 2.99
CA GLN A 81 15.50 2.59 4.05
C GLN A 81 14.77 1.27 4.02
N GLU A 82 14.55 0.69 5.18
CA GLU A 82 13.71 -0.50 5.28
C GLU A 82 12.24 -0.08 5.21
N VAL A 83 11.50 -0.70 4.30
CA VAL A 83 10.07 -0.49 4.12
C VAL A 83 9.39 -1.84 4.25
N VAL A 84 8.64 -2.04 5.32
CA VAL A 84 7.87 -3.25 5.55
C VAL A 84 6.40 -2.86 5.58
N GLU A 85 5.65 -3.37 4.61
CA GLU A 85 4.21 -3.20 4.60
C GLU A 85 3.58 -4.42 5.26
N GLU A 86 3.03 -4.19 6.44
CA GLU A 86 2.25 -5.21 7.15
C GLU A 86 0.78 -4.99 6.86
N GLU A 87 0.10 -6.07 6.45
CA GLU A 87 -1.34 -6.03 6.33
C GLU A 87 -1.96 -6.06 7.72
N ARG A 88 -2.77 -5.06 7.99
CA ARG A 88 -3.53 -5.02 9.23
C ARG A 88 -4.68 -6.02 9.15
N PRO A 89 -5.09 -6.60 10.29
CA PRO A 89 -6.25 -7.48 10.31
C PRO A 89 -7.51 -6.74 9.83
N ALA A 90 -8.47 -7.49 9.28
CA ALA A 90 -9.75 -6.93 8.90
C ALA A 90 -10.42 -6.26 10.10
N MET A 91 -11.12 -5.17 9.87
CA MET A 91 -11.77 -4.40 10.93
C MET A 91 -12.63 -5.28 11.84
N ILE A 92 -13.32 -6.25 11.27
CA ILE A 92 -14.19 -7.16 12.01
C ILE A 92 -13.41 -8.04 13.01
N GLU A 93 -12.12 -8.26 12.77
CA GLU A 93 -11.26 -9.06 13.65
C GLU A 93 -10.64 -8.23 14.77
N VAL A 94 -10.74 -6.90 14.69
CA VAL A 94 -10.18 -6.00 15.70
C VAL A 94 -11.08 -5.98 16.94
N THR A 95 -10.50 -6.29 18.10
CA THR A 95 -11.26 -6.42 19.36
C THR A 95 -12.07 -5.18 19.68
N GLY A 96 -11.49 -3.98 19.52
CA GLY A 96 -12.21 -2.72 19.76
C GLY A 96 -13.44 -2.56 18.87
N TYR A 97 -13.35 -3.00 17.62
CA TYR A 97 -14.48 -2.96 16.70
C TYR A 97 -15.53 -4.01 17.02
N GLN A 98 -15.11 -5.22 17.38
CA GLN A 98 -16.03 -6.30 17.79
C GLN A 98 -16.86 -5.89 19.02
N ASN A 99 -16.27 -5.11 19.90
CA ASN A 99 -16.90 -4.69 21.16
C ASN A 99 -17.72 -3.38 21.02
N ARG A 100 -17.85 -2.80 19.82
CA ARG A 100 -18.50 -1.53 19.61
C ARG A 100 -19.96 -1.49 20.08
N GLU A 101 -20.65 -2.62 19.98
CA GLU A 101 -22.05 -2.72 20.38
C GLU A 101 -22.24 -2.68 21.90
N LEU A 102 -21.20 -3.02 22.64
CA LEU A 102 -21.22 -2.99 24.10
C LEU A 102 -21.14 -1.55 24.65
N CYS A 103 -20.82 -0.60 23.81
CA CYS A 103 -20.67 0.81 24.16
C CYS A 103 -21.93 1.64 23.86
N SER A 104 -22.97 1.02 23.35
CA SER A 104 -24.24 1.67 23.00
C SER A 104 -25.21 1.77 24.16
#